data_b0efccf8299b3e58321008326b25374e
#
_entry.id   b0efccf8299b3e58321008326b25374e
#
_cell.length_a   1.000
_cell.length_b   1.000
_cell.length_c   1.000
_cell.angle_alpha   90.00
_cell.angle_beta   90.00
_cell.angle_gamma   90.00
#
_symmetry.space_group_name_H-M   'P 1'
#
loop_
_entity.id
_entity.type
_entity.pdbx_description
1 polymer ?
#
loop_
_entity_poly.entity_id
_entity_poly.type
_entity_poly.pdbx_seq_one_letter_code
_entity_poly.pdbx_strand_id
1 'polypeptide(L)'
;MSQSPIKVLYISHSHPPDEAPLENMGGMQRVSMQLVQALENKPSVKIQTIIQKVPWKGIEWRTFIFLLKLRCQIPEVIDRYNPDVILFSSMVTASMARWLKGRVSIPMVTINHGQDVTMHYGWYQNHVRKVLNALDGVISVSKATKQACIDRGMNPEKGEAIPNGIQIQDMLLQNVDYMSPAHVEQILDMEQTEATDEIRALKKTAKKEFGEHINIKLLDKPVLLSVGRQVPRKGHAWFIDKVLTQLRHPCHYILIGDGPERNAILKAIQRNTELLAKRNIHVHILGRKSDYWVHKAYTAADIFMMPNIKVEGDMEGFGIVLLEANLHFTPVLCSDLEGMKDVVEQGINGIKVRSEHQEHYVMELEKLLSNETLLHMSLMGCIHVWENFQWDKVAEQYIQYIYKVSGA
;
A
#
# COMPACT_ATOMS: atom_id res chain seq x y z
N MET A 1 28.39 11.33 22.88
CA MET A 1 28.03 12.68 22.41
C MET A 1 26.73 12.54 21.66
N SER A 2 25.64 13.18 22.09
CA SER A 2 24.37 13.12 21.33
C SER A 2 24.58 13.89 20.02
N GLN A 3 24.51 13.17 18.92
CA GLN A 3 24.52 13.77 17.57
C GLN A 3 23.39 14.80 17.49
N SER A 4 23.63 15.99 16.96
CA SER A 4 22.57 16.98 16.76
C SER A 4 21.52 16.41 15.80
N PRO A 5 20.23 16.68 16.02
CA PRO A 5 19.18 16.16 15.16
C PRO A 5 19.36 16.66 13.72
N ILE A 6 19.21 15.72 12.76
CA ILE A 6 19.30 16.02 11.33
C ILE A 6 18.09 16.85 10.88
N LYS A 7 18.32 17.90 10.12
CA LYS A 7 17.30 18.81 9.62
C LYS A 7 16.85 18.38 8.22
N VAL A 8 15.61 17.97 8.09
CA VAL A 8 15.01 17.49 6.84
C VAL A 8 14.05 18.54 6.28
N LEU A 9 14.21 18.95 5.03
CA LEU A 9 13.20 19.68 4.29
C LEU A 9 12.38 18.70 3.46
N TYR A 10 11.13 18.44 3.87
CA TYR A 10 10.23 17.52 3.18
C TYR A 10 9.28 18.24 2.23
N ILE A 11 9.17 17.78 0.99
CA ILE A 11 8.37 18.42 -0.06
C ILE A 11 7.37 17.43 -0.65
N SER A 12 6.06 17.73 -0.53
CA SER A 12 4.97 16.91 -1.05
C SER A 12 3.91 17.72 -1.81
N HIS A 13 3.35 17.14 -2.88
CA HIS A 13 2.46 17.84 -3.81
C HIS A 13 1.00 17.41 -3.74
N SER A 14 0.65 16.39 -2.99
CA SER A 14 -0.69 15.77 -3.07
C SER A 14 -1.21 15.25 -1.74
N HIS A 15 -1.24 16.11 -0.71
CA HIS A 15 -2.00 15.82 0.49
C HIS A 15 -3.48 16.20 0.30
N PRO A 16 -4.41 15.52 0.97
CA PRO A 16 -5.81 15.90 0.95
C PRO A 16 -6.02 17.26 1.63
N PRO A 17 -7.09 18.00 1.27
CA PRO A 17 -7.50 19.20 2.00
C PRO A 17 -7.89 18.87 3.45
N ASP A 18 -7.56 19.73 4.40
CA ASP A 18 -7.92 19.52 5.82
C ASP A 18 -9.45 19.45 6.02
N GLU A 19 -10.20 20.25 5.25
CA GLU A 19 -11.66 20.34 5.33
C GLU A 19 -12.37 19.15 4.67
N ALA A 20 -11.68 18.41 3.79
CA ALA A 20 -12.22 17.28 3.05
C ALA A 20 -11.16 16.16 2.87
N PRO A 21 -10.75 15.50 3.93
CA PRO A 21 -9.61 14.57 3.91
C PRO A 21 -9.83 13.34 3.00
N LEU A 22 -11.08 13.00 2.70
CA LEU A 22 -11.42 11.88 1.80
C LEU A 22 -11.36 12.25 0.31
N GLU A 23 -11.31 13.52 -0.06
CA GLU A 23 -11.35 13.93 -1.47
C GLU A 23 -10.09 13.57 -2.26
N ASN A 24 -8.95 13.40 -1.60
CA ASN A 24 -7.69 13.01 -2.23
C ASN A 24 -6.92 12.00 -1.36
N MET A 25 -7.61 11.02 -0.78
CA MET A 25 -6.97 9.98 0.00
C MET A 25 -6.73 8.75 -0.87
N GLY A 26 -5.45 8.40 -1.02
CA GLY A 26 -4.98 7.17 -1.66
C GLY A 26 -3.79 6.61 -0.90
N GLY A 27 -3.27 5.46 -1.31
CA GLY A 27 -2.14 4.82 -0.62
C GLY A 27 -0.91 5.72 -0.50
N MET A 28 -0.52 6.42 -1.57
CA MET A 28 0.64 7.31 -1.58
C MET A 28 0.46 8.53 -0.65
N GLN A 29 -0.74 9.10 -0.61
CA GLN A 29 -1.05 10.23 0.27
C GLN A 29 -0.99 9.81 1.74
N ARG A 30 -1.60 8.68 2.08
CA ARG A 30 -1.58 8.12 3.45
C ARG A 30 -0.14 7.83 3.88
N VAL A 31 0.66 7.18 3.04
CA VAL A 31 2.09 6.94 3.28
C VAL A 31 2.84 8.23 3.54
N SER A 32 2.65 9.26 2.71
CA SER A 32 3.33 10.55 2.85
C SER A 32 3.00 11.24 4.17
N MET A 33 1.73 11.22 4.59
CA MET A 33 1.28 11.81 5.87
C MET A 33 1.86 11.06 7.07
N GLN A 34 1.74 9.74 7.06
CA GLN A 34 2.20 8.89 8.16
C GLN A 34 3.74 8.91 8.30
N LEU A 35 4.48 8.99 7.19
CA LEU A 35 5.93 9.14 7.22
C LEU A 35 6.35 10.46 7.88
N VAL A 36 5.70 11.58 7.52
CA VAL A 36 6.00 12.88 8.15
C VAL A 36 5.77 12.79 9.66
N GLN A 37 4.62 12.27 10.08
CA GLN A 37 4.30 12.11 11.50
C GLN A 37 5.31 11.19 12.21
N ALA A 38 5.70 10.08 11.57
CA ALA A 38 6.68 9.17 12.14
C ALA A 38 8.08 9.82 12.30
N LEU A 39 8.51 10.64 11.34
CA LEU A 39 9.77 11.37 11.41
C LEU A 39 9.71 12.48 12.46
N GLU A 40 8.59 13.21 12.59
CA GLU A 40 8.39 14.24 13.62
C GLU A 40 8.49 13.69 15.04
N ASN A 41 8.07 12.44 15.25
CA ASN A 41 8.13 11.75 16.55
C ASN A 41 9.55 11.28 16.93
N LYS A 42 10.56 11.40 16.03
CA LYS A 42 11.93 10.95 16.31
C LYS A 42 12.80 12.12 16.80
N PRO A 43 13.39 12.01 18.02
CA PRO A 43 14.26 13.06 18.56
C PRO A 43 15.48 13.37 17.70
N SER A 44 15.91 12.40 16.89
CA SER A 44 17.05 12.51 15.98
C SER A 44 16.76 13.30 14.70
N VAL A 45 15.51 13.73 14.48
CA VAL A 45 15.08 14.46 13.27
C VAL A 45 14.39 15.75 13.63
N LYS A 46 14.71 16.82 12.89
CA LYS A 46 13.88 18.02 12.79
C LYS A 46 13.38 18.14 11.38
N ILE A 47 12.07 18.25 11.19
CA ILE A 47 11.47 18.31 9.85
C ILE A 47 10.79 19.65 9.62
N GLN A 48 11.07 20.27 8.48
CA GLN A 48 10.33 21.41 7.94
C GLN A 48 9.63 20.93 6.66
N THR A 49 8.35 21.27 6.50
CA THR A 49 7.56 20.77 5.37
C THR A 49 7.15 21.88 4.41
N ILE A 50 7.13 21.58 3.10
CA ILE A 50 6.41 22.34 2.06
C ILE A 50 5.41 21.39 1.43
N ILE A 51 4.14 21.49 1.82
CA ILE A 51 3.09 20.57 1.44
C ILE A 51 2.00 21.30 0.67
N GLN A 52 1.62 20.74 -0.48
CA GLN A 52 0.43 21.17 -1.20
C GLN A 52 -0.77 20.28 -0.81
N LYS A 53 -1.83 20.90 -0.28
CA LYS A 53 -3.11 20.25 0.05
C LYS A 53 -4.11 20.55 -1.06
N VAL A 54 -4.58 19.49 -1.75
CA VAL A 54 -5.45 19.65 -2.94
C VAL A 54 -6.41 18.46 -3.09
N PRO A 55 -7.64 18.70 -3.60
CA PRO A 55 -8.54 17.63 -4.02
C PRO A 55 -8.06 16.99 -5.34
N TRP A 56 -8.57 15.80 -5.67
CA TRP A 56 -8.27 15.12 -6.94
C TRP A 56 -8.62 15.97 -8.16
N LYS A 57 -9.73 16.72 -8.10
CA LYS A 57 -10.18 17.54 -9.23
C LYS A 57 -9.19 18.66 -9.50
N GLY A 58 -8.58 18.63 -10.69
CA GLY A 58 -7.60 19.63 -11.12
C GLY A 58 -6.21 19.51 -10.46
N ILE A 59 -5.88 18.35 -9.91
CA ILE A 59 -4.58 18.09 -9.27
C ILE A 59 -3.40 18.37 -10.20
N GLU A 60 -3.51 18.02 -11.49
CA GLU A 60 -2.44 18.19 -12.49
C GLU A 60 -2.04 19.66 -12.63
N TRP A 61 -3.02 20.53 -12.86
CA TRP A 61 -2.80 21.97 -13.01
C TRP A 61 -2.28 22.61 -11.71
N ARG A 62 -2.86 22.21 -10.58
CA ARG A 62 -2.44 22.71 -9.26
C ARG A 62 -1.02 22.28 -8.94
N THR A 63 -0.65 21.06 -9.27
CA THR A 63 0.72 20.54 -9.13
C THR A 63 1.70 21.32 -10.00
N PHE A 64 1.33 21.65 -11.24
CA PHE A 64 2.17 22.48 -12.10
C PHE A 64 2.45 23.86 -11.48
N ILE A 65 1.40 24.55 -10.99
CA ILE A 65 1.57 25.84 -10.28
C ILE A 65 2.43 25.68 -9.04
N PHE A 66 2.24 24.62 -8.27
CA PHE A 66 3.03 24.33 -7.09
C PHE A 66 4.51 24.17 -7.41
N LEU A 67 4.84 23.41 -8.45
CA LEU A 67 6.24 23.27 -8.91
C LEU A 67 6.88 24.60 -9.30
N LEU A 68 6.10 25.53 -9.87
CA LEU A 68 6.59 26.88 -10.15
C LEU A 68 6.85 27.67 -8.85
N LYS A 69 5.93 27.61 -7.89
CA LYS A 69 6.10 28.27 -6.58
C LYS A 69 7.29 27.72 -5.78
N LEU A 70 7.59 26.43 -5.89
CA LEU A 70 8.72 25.81 -5.22
C LEU A 70 10.07 26.45 -5.60
N ARG A 71 10.19 27.04 -6.80
CA ARG A 71 11.42 27.75 -7.21
C ARG A 71 11.73 28.96 -6.32
N CYS A 72 10.73 29.58 -5.71
CA CYS A 72 10.91 30.67 -4.75
C CYS A 72 10.92 30.16 -3.30
N GLN A 73 10.03 29.21 -2.98
CA GLN A 73 9.87 28.73 -1.60
C GLN A 73 11.07 27.90 -1.11
N ILE A 74 11.65 27.06 -1.97
CA ILE A 74 12.80 26.21 -1.54
C ILE A 74 13.99 27.06 -1.13
N PRO A 75 14.49 28.05 -1.91
CA PRO A 75 15.59 28.93 -1.47
C PRO A 75 15.29 29.67 -0.17
N GLU A 76 14.10 30.24 -0.03
CA GLU A 76 13.68 30.95 1.19
C GLU A 76 13.75 30.05 2.43
N VAL A 77 13.26 28.79 2.31
CA VAL A 77 13.31 27.82 3.41
C VAL A 77 14.74 27.37 3.67
N ILE A 78 15.58 27.19 2.65
CA ILE A 78 16.99 26.85 2.80
C ILE A 78 17.71 27.93 3.61
N ASP A 79 17.53 29.17 3.25
CA ASP A 79 18.20 30.32 3.93
C ASP A 79 17.79 30.45 5.39
N ARG A 80 16.50 30.20 5.69
CA ARG A 80 15.97 30.34 7.06
C ARG A 80 16.21 29.10 7.93
N TYR A 81 16.01 27.88 7.36
CA TYR A 81 16.03 26.64 8.13
C TYR A 81 17.37 25.91 8.10
N ASN A 82 18.17 26.15 7.05
CA ASN A 82 19.44 25.47 6.78
C ASN A 82 19.33 23.94 6.93
N PRO A 83 18.57 23.26 6.04
CA PRO A 83 18.38 21.81 6.11
C PRO A 83 19.66 21.06 5.73
N ASP A 84 19.87 19.88 6.35
CA ASP A 84 20.96 18.96 6.04
C ASP A 84 20.64 18.08 4.82
N VAL A 85 19.33 17.92 4.50
CA VAL A 85 18.85 17.13 3.36
C VAL A 85 17.49 17.65 2.86
N ILE A 86 17.25 17.55 1.54
CA ILE A 86 15.95 17.79 0.91
C ILE A 86 15.35 16.43 0.54
N LEU A 87 14.17 16.10 1.09
CA LEU A 87 13.46 14.87 0.86
C LEU A 87 12.18 15.12 0.03
N PHE A 88 12.15 14.66 -1.20
CA PHE A 88 10.99 14.73 -2.09
C PHE A 88 10.09 13.52 -1.91
N SER A 89 8.79 13.73 -1.77
CA SER A 89 7.80 12.66 -1.54
C SER A 89 7.52 11.77 -2.75
N SER A 90 7.96 12.15 -3.95
CA SER A 90 7.72 11.41 -5.20
C SER A 90 8.58 11.94 -6.34
N MET A 91 8.61 11.22 -7.47
CA MET A 91 9.28 11.69 -8.70
C MET A 91 8.73 13.01 -9.23
N VAL A 92 7.47 13.33 -8.93
CA VAL A 92 6.86 14.61 -9.36
C VAL A 92 7.55 15.78 -8.66
N THR A 93 7.66 15.76 -7.34
CA THR A 93 8.35 16.80 -6.57
C THR A 93 9.86 16.76 -6.78
N ALA A 94 10.44 15.57 -6.96
CA ALA A 94 11.86 15.40 -7.29
C ALA A 94 12.28 16.03 -8.63
N SER A 95 11.32 16.38 -9.51
CA SER A 95 11.62 17.16 -10.71
C SER A 95 12.35 18.47 -10.42
N MET A 96 12.19 19.02 -9.21
CA MET A 96 12.90 20.21 -8.73
C MET A 96 14.39 19.96 -8.55
N ALA A 97 14.84 18.73 -8.33
CA ALA A 97 16.27 18.42 -8.18
C ALA A 97 17.09 18.85 -9.40
N ARG A 98 16.51 18.75 -10.62
CA ARG A 98 17.17 19.21 -11.84
C ARG A 98 17.44 20.72 -11.85
N TRP A 99 16.52 21.49 -11.26
CA TRP A 99 16.68 22.95 -11.17
C TRP A 99 17.60 23.34 -10.02
N LEU A 100 17.59 22.59 -8.91
CA LEU A 100 18.43 22.82 -7.72
C LEU A 100 19.88 22.41 -7.93
N LYS A 101 20.14 21.40 -8.77
CA LYS A 101 21.48 20.87 -8.99
C LYS A 101 22.44 21.98 -9.44
N GLY A 102 23.56 22.14 -8.72
CA GLY A 102 24.55 23.19 -8.93
C GLY A 102 24.17 24.55 -8.35
N ARG A 103 22.98 24.71 -7.77
CA ARG A 103 22.55 25.93 -7.01
C ARG A 103 22.62 25.74 -5.51
N VAL A 104 22.48 24.51 -5.04
CA VAL A 104 22.56 24.15 -3.63
C VAL A 104 23.56 23.03 -3.44
N SER A 105 24.23 23.00 -2.29
CA SER A 105 25.15 21.93 -1.89
C SER A 105 24.47 20.87 -1.02
N ILE A 106 23.18 21.07 -0.69
CA ILE A 106 22.40 20.20 0.18
C ILE A 106 22.02 18.93 -0.59
N PRO A 107 22.28 17.72 -0.05
CA PRO A 107 21.89 16.46 -0.64
C PRO A 107 20.38 16.35 -0.88
N MET A 108 20.01 15.79 -2.02
CA MET A 108 18.63 15.65 -2.48
C MET A 108 18.24 14.18 -2.60
N VAL A 109 17.21 13.77 -1.87
CA VAL A 109 16.68 12.41 -1.82
C VAL A 109 15.23 12.41 -2.30
N THR A 110 14.79 11.36 -2.99
CA THR A 110 13.38 11.15 -3.35
C THR A 110 12.87 9.82 -2.85
N ILE A 111 11.54 9.74 -2.66
CA ILE A 111 10.81 8.50 -2.44
C ILE A 111 10.08 8.15 -3.74
N ASN A 112 10.13 6.87 -4.16
CA ASN A 112 9.45 6.40 -5.36
C ASN A 112 8.44 5.32 -5.01
N HIS A 113 7.24 5.42 -5.61
CA HIS A 113 6.08 4.60 -5.30
C HIS A 113 5.72 3.58 -6.39
N GLY A 114 6.53 3.44 -7.44
CA GLY A 114 6.34 2.50 -8.55
C GLY A 114 5.75 3.17 -9.79
N GLN A 115 4.46 3.46 -9.82
CA GLN A 115 3.81 4.07 -10.97
C GLN A 115 4.44 5.43 -11.36
N ASP A 116 4.85 6.23 -10.39
CA ASP A 116 5.54 7.51 -10.60
C ASP A 116 6.92 7.39 -11.30
N VAL A 117 7.46 6.18 -11.38
CA VAL A 117 8.68 5.87 -12.12
C VAL A 117 8.36 5.24 -13.49
N THR A 118 7.30 4.43 -13.57
CA THR A 118 7.05 3.52 -14.71
C THR A 118 6.10 4.04 -15.78
N MET A 119 5.37 5.16 -15.55
CA MET A 119 4.48 5.74 -16.59
C MET A 119 5.20 5.84 -17.94
N HIS A 120 4.65 5.23 -19.00
CA HIS A 120 5.38 4.97 -20.26
C HIS A 120 5.24 6.05 -21.33
N TYR A 121 4.98 7.30 -20.94
CA TYR A 121 5.10 8.41 -21.90
C TYR A 121 6.59 8.68 -22.21
N GLY A 122 7.00 8.62 -23.46
CA GLY A 122 8.41 8.73 -23.85
C GLY A 122 9.12 9.99 -23.34
N TRP A 123 8.44 11.15 -23.37
CA TRP A 123 8.96 12.39 -22.77
C TRP A 123 9.14 12.28 -21.25
N TYR A 124 8.23 11.56 -20.56
CA TYR A 124 8.30 11.36 -19.13
C TYR A 124 9.46 10.44 -18.75
N GLN A 125 9.69 9.36 -19.46
CA GLN A 125 10.80 8.45 -19.20
C GLN A 125 12.17 9.14 -19.33
N ASN A 126 12.32 10.03 -20.34
CA ASN A 126 13.53 10.85 -20.46
C ASN A 126 13.66 11.87 -19.31
N HIS A 127 12.53 12.40 -18.83
CA HIS A 127 12.49 13.27 -17.65
C HIS A 127 12.91 12.51 -16.38
N VAL A 128 12.34 11.32 -16.11
CA VAL A 128 12.68 10.45 -14.98
C VAL A 128 14.18 10.19 -14.91
N ARG A 129 14.78 9.78 -16.03
CA ARG A 129 16.24 9.55 -16.13
C ARG A 129 17.05 10.78 -15.71
N LYS A 130 16.66 11.97 -16.17
CA LYS A 130 17.36 13.22 -15.83
C LYS A 130 17.18 13.59 -14.36
N VAL A 131 16.02 13.31 -13.76
CA VAL A 131 15.76 13.54 -12.35
C VAL A 131 16.63 12.59 -11.50
N LEU A 132 16.62 11.29 -11.79
CA LEU A 132 17.41 10.29 -11.07
C LEU A 132 18.91 10.63 -11.07
N ASN A 133 19.45 11.17 -12.19
CA ASN A 133 20.83 11.62 -12.29
C ASN A 133 21.12 12.92 -11.50
N ALA A 134 20.09 13.70 -11.20
CA ALA A 134 20.24 14.93 -10.42
C ALA A 134 20.24 14.69 -8.90
N LEU A 135 19.67 13.58 -8.44
CA LEU A 135 19.54 13.21 -7.04
C LEU A 135 20.82 12.60 -6.47
N ASP A 136 21.00 12.73 -5.16
CA ASP A 136 22.08 12.12 -4.40
C ASP A 136 21.65 10.81 -3.76
N GLY A 137 20.35 10.65 -3.48
CA GLY A 137 19.77 9.43 -2.95
C GLY A 137 18.37 9.14 -3.50
N VAL A 138 17.99 7.84 -3.53
CA VAL A 138 16.70 7.37 -3.99
C VAL A 138 16.18 6.27 -3.06
N ILE A 139 15.09 6.53 -2.37
CA ILE A 139 14.35 5.54 -1.58
C ILE A 139 13.26 4.95 -2.48
N SER A 140 13.23 3.65 -2.62
CA SER A 140 12.20 2.92 -3.37
C SER A 140 11.38 2.07 -2.42
N VAL A 141 10.05 2.11 -2.51
CA VAL A 141 9.17 1.40 -1.59
C VAL A 141 9.23 -0.12 -1.72
N SER A 142 9.97 -0.65 -2.72
CA SER A 142 10.22 -2.07 -2.90
C SER A 142 11.49 -2.30 -3.73
N LYS A 143 12.03 -3.53 -3.68
CA LYS A 143 13.13 -3.96 -4.55
C LYS A 143 12.76 -3.84 -6.03
N ALA A 144 11.51 -4.16 -6.37
CA ALA A 144 11.01 -4.02 -7.73
C ALA A 144 11.00 -2.56 -8.20
N THR A 145 10.58 -1.61 -7.34
CA THR A 145 10.63 -0.18 -7.65
C THR A 145 12.08 0.32 -7.75
N LYS A 146 12.99 -0.15 -6.89
CA LYS A 146 14.43 0.13 -7.00
C LYS A 146 14.98 -0.35 -8.34
N GLN A 147 14.65 -1.58 -8.75
CA GLN A 147 15.08 -2.12 -10.05
C GLN A 147 14.54 -1.29 -11.20
N ALA A 148 13.26 -0.87 -11.12
CA ALA A 148 12.68 0.02 -12.14
C ALA A 148 13.41 1.37 -12.27
N CYS A 149 13.98 1.90 -11.18
CA CYS A 149 14.84 3.09 -11.22
C CYS A 149 16.21 2.80 -11.87
N ILE A 150 16.81 1.65 -11.55
CA ILE A 150 18.09 1.21 -12.13
C ILE A 150 17.94 1.03 -13.65
N ASP A 151 16.89 0.36 -14.11
CA ASP A 151 16.57 0.16 -15.53
C ASP A 151 16.41 1.48 -16.30
N ARG A 152 16.14 2.58 -15.57
CA ARG A 152 16.02 3.94 -16.11
C ARG A 152 17.30 4.79 -15.94
N GLY A 153 18.40 4.15 -15.55
CA GLY A 153 19.72 4.76 -15.49
C GLY A 153 20.08 5.38 -14.13
N MET A 154 19.42 4.98 -13.05
CA MET A 154 19.87 5.28 -11.69
C MET A 154 21.13 4.48 -11.37
N ASN A 155 22.14 5.13 -10.77
CA ASN A 155 23.26 4.39 -10.18
C ASN A 155 22.74 3.52 -9.01
N PRO A 156 22.95 2.19 -9.02
CA PRO A 156 22.46 1.28 -7.97
C PRO A 156 22.87 1.66 -6.54
N GLU A 157 24.05 2.26 -6.36
CA GLU A 157 24.59 2.69 -5.07
C GLU A 157 23.80 3.84 -4.43
N LYS A 158 23.13 4.65 -5.25
CA LYS A 158 22.25 5.74 -4.79
C LYS A 158 20.88 5.27 -4.33
N GLY A 159 20.53 4.02 -4.57
CA GLY A 159 19.21 3.48 -4.28
C GLY A 159 19.18 2.63 -3.01
N GLU A 160 18.12 2.80 -2.22
CA GLU A 160 17.78 1.90 -1.11
C GLU A 160 16.33 1.45 -1.28
N ALA A 161 16.02 0.18 -0.96
CA ALA A 161 14.66 -0.32 -0.91
C ALA A 161 14.20 -0.30 0.55
N ILE A 162 13.30 0.63 0.87
CA ILE A 162 12.73 0.77 2.22
C ILE A 162 11.21 0.64 2.09
N PRO A 163 10.57 -0.32 2.78
CA PRO A 163 9.14 -0.56 2.64
C PRO A 163 8.31 0.61 3.17
N ASN A 164 7.02 0.63 2.81
CA ASN A 164 6.08 1.50 3.50
C ASN A 164 5.76 0.94 4.87
N GLY A 165 5.59 1.82 5.85
CA GLY A 165 5.05 1.47 7.15
C GLY A 165 3.53 1.44 7.17
N ILE A 166 2.98 0.97 8.28
CA ILE A 166 1.56 1.03 8.61
C ILE A 166 1.38 1.64 10.00
N GLN A 167 0.39 2.53 10.15
CA GLN A 167 0.03 3.13 11.43
C GLN A 167 -1.07 2.27 12.06
N ILE A 168 -0.71 1.51 13.09
CA ILE A 168 -1.61 0.55 13.72
C ILE A 168 -2.83 1.25 14.31
N GLN A 169 -2.65 2.40 14.99
CA GLN A 169 -3.73 3.15 15.61
C GLN A 169 -4.78 3.65 14.60
N ASP A 170 -4.36 3.96 13.37
CA ASP A 170 -5.27 4.40 12.31
C ASP A 170 -5.98 3.23 11.64
N MET A 171 -5.38 2.04 11.68
CA MET A 171 -5.85 0.85 10.99
C MET A 171 -6.75 -0.03 11.85
N LEU A 172 -6.64 0.04 13.16
CA LEU A 172 -7.50 -0.70 14.08
C LEU A 172 -8.61 0.20 14.62
N LEU A 173 -9.81 -0.37 14.77
CA LEU A 173 -11.00 0.37 15.18
C LEU A 173 -10.95 0.67 16.69
N GLN A 174 -10.56 1.88 17.08
CA GLN A 174 -10.44 2.31 18.46
C GLN A 174 -11.78 2.27 19.24
N ASN A 175 -12.92 2.35 18.53
CA ASN A 175 -14.25 2.38 19.12
C ASN A 175 -14.97 1.02 19.07
N VAL A 176 -14.25 -0.05 18.78
CA VAL A 176 -14.77 -1.42 18.70
C VAL A 176 -13.86 -2.32 19.51
N ASP A 177 -14.34 -2.78 20.65
CA ASP A 177 -13.55 -3.51 21.65
C ASP A 177 -12.73 -4.68 21.06
N TYR A 178 -13.33 -5.45 20.14
CA TYR A 178 -12.70 -6.62 19.54
C TYR A 178 -11.70 -6.32 18.40
N MET A 179 -11.49 -5.04 18.04
CA MET A 179 -10.49 -4.62 17.02
C MET A 179 -9.71 -3.39 17.49
N SER A 180 -9.64 -3.16 18.78
CA SER A 180 -8.75 -2.14 19.33
C SER A 180 -7.29 -2.59 19.27
N PRO A 181 -6.30 -1.67 19.18
CA PRO A 181 -4.89 -2.01 19.25
C PRO A 181 -4.54 -2.86 20.48
N ALA A 182 -5.10 -2.54 21.65
CA ALA A 182 -4.88 -3.28 22.88
C ALA A 182 -5.40 -4.73 22.83
N HIS A 183 -6.58 -4.95 22.20
CA HIS A 183 -7.11 -6.31 22.04
C HIS A 183 -6.26 -7.13 21.05
N VAL A 184 -5.82 -6.52 19.95
CA VAL A 184 -4.92 -7.21 19.02
C VAL A 184 -3.61 -7.58 19.71
N GLU A 185 -3.01 -6.68 20.49
CA GLU A 185 -1.80 -6.95 21.28
C GLU A 185 -2.01 -8.12 22.26
N GLN A 186 -3.16 -8.18 22.95
CA GLN A 186 -3.51 -9.32 23.79
C GLN A 186 -3.55 -10.64 23.02
N ILE A 187 -4.15 -10.66 21.81
CA ILE A 187 -4.17 -11.87 20.96
C ILE A 187 -2.76 -12.30 20.58
N LEU A 188 -1.88 -11.35 20.28
CA LEU A 188 -0.50 -11.65 19.89
C LEU A 188 0.33 -12.24 21.05
N ASP A 189 -0.04 -11.97 22.30
CA ASP A 189 0.61 -12.50 23.51
C ASP A 189 0.02 -13.84 24.00
N MET A 190 -1.10 -14.32 23.41
CA MET A 190 -1.74 -15.59 23.75
C MET A 190 -0.96 -16.80 23.24
N GLU A 191 -1.16 -17.96 23.88
CA GLU A 191 -0.79 -19.23 23.31
C GLU A 191 -1.50 -19.48 21.97
N GLN A 192 -0.83 -20.12 21.01
CA GLN A 192 -1.30 -20.24 19.61
C GLN A 192 -2.74 -20.78 19.50
N THR A 193 -3.11 -21.77 20.32
CA THR A 193 -4.45 -22.38 20.27
C THR A 193 -5.52 -21.38 20.72
N GLU A 194 -5.27 -20.68 21.83
CA GLU A 194 -6.15 -19.66 22.37
C GLU A 194 -6.30 -18.49 21.39
N ALA A 195 -5.19 -17.99 20.83
CA ALA A 195 -5.19 -16.93 19.83
C ALA A 195 -6.02 -17.29 18.59
N THR A 196 -5.90 -18.54 18.09
CA THR A 196 -6.67 -18.97 16.90
C THR A 196 -8.16 -19.10 17.20
N ASP A 197 -8.56 -19.49 18.39
CA ASP A 197 -9.96 -19.55 18.81
C ASP A 197 -10.56 -18.14 18.93
N GLU A 198 -9.81 -17.21 19.51
CA GLU A 198 -10.22 -15.79 19.59
C GLU A 198 -10.35 -15.18 18.19
N ILE A 199 -9.39 -15.39 17.29
CA ILE A 199 -9.45 -14.95 15.88
C ILE A 199 -10.69 -15.52 15.18
N ARG A 200 -11.03 -16.78 15.42
CA ARG A 200 -12.25 -17.41 14.88
C ARG A 200 -13.52 -16.71 15.35
N ALA A 201 -13.61 -16.41 16.66
CA ALA A 201 -14.74 -15.70 17.24
C ALA A 201 -14.88 -14.27 16.69
N LEU A 202 -13.76 -13.58 16.59
CA LEU A 202 -13.63 -12.23 16.01
C LEU A 202 -14.12 -12.19 14.57
N LYS A 203 -13.64 -13.10 13.72
CA LYS A 203 -14.07 -13.22 12.31
C LYS A 203 -15.57 -13.52 12.19
N LYS A 204 -16.11 -14.39 13.05
CA LYS A 204 -17.54 -14.71 13.06
C LYS A 204 -18.39 -13.48 13.38
N THR A 205 -17.98 -12.69 14.37
CA THR A 205 -18.65 -11.43 14.74
C THR A 205 -18.58 -10.42 13.59
N ALA A 206 -17.40 -10.21 13.01
CA ALA A 206 -17.22 -9.29 11.89
C ALA A 206 -18.03 -9.71 10.64
N LYS A 207 -18.08 -11.02 10.32
CA LYS A 207 -18.93 -11.54 9.23
C LYS A 207 -20.40 -11.24 9.43
N LYS A 208 -20.91 -11.38 10.67
CA LYS A 208 -22.29 -11.06 11.00
C LYS A 208 -22.57 -9.58 10.79
N GLU A 209 -21.81 -8.69 11.43
CA GLU A 209 -22.02 -7.25 11.39
C GLU A 209 -21.83 -6.68 9.96
N PHE A 210 -20.78 -7.08 9.28
CA PHE A 210 -20.54 -6.64 7.90
C PHE A 210 -21.59 -7.19 6.93
N GLY A 211 -21.99 -8.45 7.11
CA GLY A 211 -23.06 -9.09 6.34
C GLY A 211 -24.40 -8.37 6.49
N GLU A 212 -24.77 -8.00 7.70
CA GLU A 212 -25.98 -7.19 8.01
C GLU A 212 -25.90 -5.82 7.31
N HIS A 213 -24.76 -5.14 7.39
CA HIS A 213 -24.55 -3.84 6.72
C HIS A 213 -24.73 -3.89 5.20
N ILE A 214 -24.25 -4.95 4.56
CA ILE A 214 -24.34 -5.09 3.10
C ILE A 214 -25.53 -5.93 2.65
N ASN A 215 -26.38 -6.37 3.59
CA ASN A 215 -27.53 -7.23 3.37
C ASN A 215 -27.19 -8.56 2.64
N ILE A 216 -26.10 -9.21 3.08
CA ILE A 216 -25.60 -10.48 2.55
C ILE A 216 -25.29 -11.42 3.72
N LYS A 217 -25.73 -12.69 3.64
CA LYS A 217 -25.39 -13.70 4.62
C LYS A 217 -23.99 -14.23 4.36
N LEU A 218 -22.99 -13.80 5.16
CA LEU A 218 -21.58 -14.15 4.99
C LEU A 218 -21.11 -15.35 5.82
N LEU A 219 -21.93 -15.84 6.74
CA LEU A 219 -21.56 -16.95 7.64
C LEU A 219 -21.65 -18.34 7.01
N ASP A 220 -22.28 -18.43 5.83
CA ASP A 220 -22.57 -19.72 5.16
C ASP A 220 -21.41 -20.18 4.26
N LYS A 221 -20.50 -19.29 3.89
CA LYS A 221 -19.40 -19.57 2.96
C LYS A 221 -18.14 -18.77 3.29
N PRO A 222 -16.98 -19.23 2.83
CA PRO A 222 -15.75 -18.42 2.87
C PRO A 222 -15.91 -17.10 2.11
N VAL A 223 -15.24 -16.06 2.64
CA VAL A 223 -15.22 -14.72 2.08
C VAL A 223 -13.83 -14.41 1.53
N LEU A 224 -13.74 -14.24 0.22
CA LEU A 224 -12.59 -13.68 -0.49
C LEU A 224 -12.81 -12.17 -0.63
N LEU A 225 -11.82 -11.36 -0.30
CA LEU A 225 -11.92 -9.90 -0.32
C LEU A 225 -10.83 -9.27 -1.18
N SER A 226 -11.19 -8.29 -1.99
CA SER A 226 -10.23 -7.34 -2.58
C SER A 226 -10.64 -5.91 -2.31
N VAL A 227 -9.69 -5.08 -1.92
CA VAL A 227 -9.89 -3.65 -1.63
C VAL A 227 -8.95 -2.81 -2.48
N GLY A 228 -9.47 -1.76 -3.12
CA GLY A 228 -8.67 -0.79 -3.85
C GLY A 228 -9.32 -0.27 -5.13
N ARG A 229 -8.55 0.56 -5.86
CA ARG A 229 -9.01 1.09 -7.15
C ARG A 229 -9.19 -0.04 -8.17
N GLN A 230 -10.32 -0.06 -8.85
CA GLN A 230 -10.60 -1.01 -9.93
C GLN A 230 -9.91 -0.53 -11.22
N VAL A 231 -8.63 -0.87 -11.35
CA VAL A 231 -7.76 -0.58 -12.50
C VAL A 231 -7.25 -1.86 -13.13
N PRO A 232 -6.82 -1.85 -14.42
CA PRO A 232 -6.45 -3.07 -15.16
C PRO A 232 -5.47 -3.96 -14.42
N ARG A 233 -4.40 -3.39 -13.83
CA ARG A 233 -3.37 -4.16 -13.13
C ARG A 233 -3.87 -4.95 -11.91
N LYS A 234 -5.05 -4.61 -11.34
CA LYS A 234 -5.63 -5.36 -10.21
C LYS A 234 -6.21 -6.72 -10.63
N GLY A 235 -6.39 -6.98 -11.93
CA GLY A 235 -6.70 -8.29 -12.49
C GLY A 235 -8.06 -8.88 -12.10
N HIS A 236 -9.00 -8.09 -11.55
CA HIS A 236 -10.27 -8.62 -11.03
C HIS A 236 -11.11 -9.32 -12.10
N ALA A 237 -11.20 -8.76 -13.31
CA ALA A 237 -11.95 -9.38 -14.40
C ALA A 237 -11.30 -10.71 -14.84
N TRP A 238 -9.97 -10.74 -14.95
CA TRP A 238 -9.20 -11.95 -15.22
C TRP A 238 -9.43 -13.01 -14.14
N PHE A 239 -9.39 -12.63 -12.86
CA PHE A 239 -9.60 -13.54 -11.74
C PHE A 239 -10.99 -14.17 -11.74
N ILE A 240 -12.04 -13.38 -12.05
CA ILE A 240 -13.41 -13.88 -12.20
C ILE A 240 -13.50 -14.84 -13.37
N ASP A 241 -12.99 -14.45 -14.55
CA ASP A 241 -13.09 -15.25 -15.78
C ASP A 241 -12.30 -16.57 -15.71
N LYS A 242 -11.12 -16.54 -15.10
CA LYS A 242 -10.17 -17.66 -15.19
C LYS A 242 -10.06 -18.49 -13.92
N VAL A 243 -10.17 -17.88 -12.75
CA VAL A 243 -9.95 -18.56 -11.48
C VAL A 243 -11.27 -18.96 -10.82
N LEU A 244 -12.18 -18.01 -10.56
CA LEU A 244 -13.43 -18.30 -9.86
C LEU A 244 -14.27 -19.35 -10.59
N THR A 245 -14.29 -19.33 -11.91
CA THR A 245 -15.01 -20.34 -12.72
C THR A 245 -14.45 -21.76 -12.59
N GLN A 246 -13.27 -21.95 -12.05
CA GLN A 246 -12.62 -23.24 -11.85
C GLN A 246 -12.65 -23.73 -10.40
N LEU A 247 -12.91 -22.84 -9.43
CA LEU A 247 -12.99 -23.21 -8.00
C LEU A 247 -14.11 -24.23 -7.76
N ARG A 248 -13.85 -25.21 -6.90
CA ARG A 248 -14.82 -26.20 -6.43
C ARG A 248 -15.52 -25.75 -5.16
N HIS A 249 -14.79 -25.01 -4.30
CA HIS A 249 -15.33 -24.49 -3.04
C HIS A 249 -16.28 -23.33 -3.31
N PRO A 250 -17.50 -23.35 -2.73
CA PRO A 250 -18.40 -22.21 -2.75
C PRO A 250 -17.80 -21.05 -1.96
N CYS A 251 -17.95 -19.80 -2.42
CA CYS A 251 -17.45 -18.64 -1.72
C CYS A 251 -18.20 -17.35 -2.08
N HIS A 252 -18.02 -16.32 -1.25
CA HIS A 252 -18.30 -14.94 -1.61
C HIS A 252 -17.00 -14.27 -2.07
N TYR A 253 -17.02 -13.59 -3.21
CA TYR A 253 -15.94 -12.69 -3.61
C TYR A 253 -16.42 -11.25 -3.53
N ILE A 254 -15.85 -10.48 -2.61
CA ILE A 254 -16.25 -9.11 -2.32
C ILE A 254 -15.20 -8.14 -2.86
N LEU A 255 -15.66 -7.16 -3.65
CA LEU A 255 -14.85 -6.10 -4.23
C LEU A 255 -15.27 -4.76 -3.60
N ILE A 256 -14.35 -4.13 -2.87
CA ILE A 256 -14.53 -2.78 -2.31
C ILE A 256 -13.62 -1.80 -3.04
N GLY A 257 -14.20 -0.71 -3.51
CA GLY A 257 -13.54 0.33 -4.29
C GLY A 257 -14.24 0.59 -5.59
N ASP A 258 -13.68 1.49 -6.39
CA ASP A 258 -14.23 1.91 -7.67
C ASP A 258 -13.11 2.21 -8.66
N GLY A 259 -13.44 2.32 -9.95
CA GLY A 259 -12.47 2.64 -10.98
C GLY A 259 -12.93 2.32 -12.40
N PRO A 260 -12.06 2.58 -13.39
CA PRO A 260 -12.40 2.43 -14.81
C PRO A 260 -12.72 0.99 -15.22
N GLU A 261 -12.20 -0.03 -14.49
CA GLU A 261 -12.42 -1.45 -14.78
C GLU A 261 -13.78 -1.98 -14.31
N ARG A 262 -14.62 -1.19 -13.62
CA ARG A 262 -15.92 -1.62 -13.13
C ARG A 262 -16.77 -2.30 -14.22
N ASN A 263 -16.80 -1.73 -15.43
CA ASN A 263 -17.58 -2.31 -16.53
C ASN A 263 -16.98 -3.64 -17.03
N ALA A 264 -15.66 -3.78 -17.05
CA ALA A 264 -15.01 -5.05 -17.42
C ALA A 264 -15.31 -6.14 -16.39
N ILE A 265 -15.29 -5.80 -15.09
CA ILE A 265 -15.65 -6.70 -13.99
C ILE A 265 -17.12 -7.16 -14.11
N LEU A 266 -18.06 -6.25 -14.35
CA LEU A 266 -19.47 -6.57 -14.55
C LEU A 266 -19.68 -7.51 -15.75
N LYS A 267 -19.00 -7.25 -16.87
CA LYS A 267 -19.04 -8.13 -18.04
C LYS A 267 -18.47 -9.52 -17.75
N ALA A 268 -17.39 -9.62 -16.94
CA ALA A 268 -16.83 -10.91 -16.54
C ALA A 268 -17.83 -11.71 -15.68
N ILE A 269 -18.52 -11.06 -14.74
CA ILE A 269 -19.59 -11.69 -13.95
C ILE A 269 -20.71 -12.18 -14.88
N GLN A 270 -21.20 -11.33 -15.77
CA GLN A 270 -22.30 -11.64 -16.68
C GLN A 270 -21.99 -12.83 -17.59
N ARG A 271 -20.79 -12.86 -18.18
CA ARG A 271 -20.37 -13.99 -19.05
C ARG A 271 -20.32 -15.32 -18.32
N ASN A 272 -20.05 -15.32 -17.02
CA ASN A 272 -19.83 -16.50 -16.23
C ASN A 272 -20.97 -16.81 -15.25
N THR A 273 -22.13 -16.16 -15.38
CA THR A 273 -23.25 -16.26 -14.44
C THR A 273 -23.67 -17.72 -14.17
N GLU A 274 -23.80 -18.55 -15.21
CA GLU A 274 -24.20 -19.96 -15.06
C GLU A 274 -23.12 -20.79 -14.33
N LEU A 275 -21.84 -20.60 -14.68
CA LEU A 275 -20.72 -21.31 -14.06
C LEU A 275 -20.57 -20.94 -12.59
N LEU A 276 -20.64 -19.65 -12.27
CA LEU A 276 -20.57 -19.14 -10.90
C LEU A 276 -21.75 -19.67 -10.08
N ALA A 277 -22.97 -19.62 -10.62
CA ALA A 277 -24.16 -20.16 -9.96
C ALA A 277 -24.05 -21.67 -9.69
N LYS A 278 -23.60 -22.47 -10.68
CA LYS A 278 -23.37 -23.90 -10.53
C LYS A 278 -22.37 -24.22 -9.42
N ARG A 279 -21.40 -23.37 -9.18
CA ARG A 279 -20.37 -23.54 -8.15
C ARG A 279 -20.75 -22.86 -6.83
N ASN A 280 -21.92 -22.23 -6.75
CA ASN A 280 -22.40 -21.48 -5.60
C ASN A 280 -21.41 -20.37 -5.18
N ILE A 281 -20.83 -19.67 -6.17
CA ILE A 281 -19.91 -18.54 -5.99
C ILE A 281 -20.67 -17.26 -6.28
N HIS A 282 -20.58 -16.30 -5.36
CA HIS A 282 -21.26 -15.01 -5.45
C HIS A 282 -20.24 -13.87 -5.48
N VAL A 283 -20.29 -13.05 -6.53
CA VAL A 283 -19.42 -11.87 -6.66
C VAL A 283 -20.18 -10.60 -6.30
N HIS A 284 -19.66 -9.81 -5.37
CA HIS A 284 -20.29 -8.59 -4.87
C HIS A 284 -19.40 -7.38 -5.12
N ILE A 285 -19.89 -6.38 -5.88
CA ILE A 285 -19.19 -5.13 -6.13
C ILE A 285 -19.86 -4.05 -5.27
N LEU A 286 -19.21 -3.67 -4.17
CA LEU A 286 -19.81 -2.80 -3.15
C LEU A 286 -19.53 -1.30 -3.38
N GLY A 287 -18.67 -0.95 -4.38
CA GLY A 287 -18.22 0.42 -4.53
C GLY A 287 -17.34 0.89 -3.37
N ARG A 288 -17.20 2.20 -3.20
CA ARG A 288 -16.45 2.78 -2.07
C ARG A 288 -17.22 2.59 -0.78
N LYS A 289 -16.49 2.33 0.29
CA LYS A 289 -16.99 2.25 1.67
C LYS A 289 -16.17 3.20 2.56
N SER A 290 -16.72 3.59 3.71
CA SER A 290 -15.94 4.29 4.73
C SER A 290 -14.85 3.39 5.32
N ASP A 291 -13.80 3.99 5.87
CA ASP A 291 -12.70 3.24 6.47
C ASP A 291 -13.20 2.25 7.53
N TYR A 292 -14.19 2.64 8.36
CA TYR A 292 -14.82 1.74 9.32
C TYR A 292 -15.31 0.44 8.68
N TRP A 293 -16.06 0.51 7.57
CA TRP A 293 -16.58 -0.68 6.91
C TRP A 293 -15.53 -1.44 6.10
N VAL A 294 -14.49 -0.76 5.66
CA VAL A 294 -13.31 -1.41 5.03
C VAL A 294 -12.58 -2.27 6.06
N HIS A 295 -12.35 -1.75 7.27
CA HIS A 295 -11.72 -2.50 8.36
C HIS A 295 -12.57 -3.71 8.79
N LYS A 296 -13.90 -3.52 8.92
CA LYS A 296 -14.82 -4.64 9.17
C LYS A 296 -14.77 -5.71 8.06
N ALA A 297 -14.66 -5.28 6.80
CA ALA A 297 -14.55 -6.21 5.68
C ALA A 297 -13.24 -7.01 5.71
N TYR A 298 -12.11 -6.37 6.06
CA TYR A 298 -10.84 -7.07 6.26
C TYR A 298 -11.00 -8.16 7.33
N THR A 299 -11.51 -7.82 8.51
CA THR A 299 -11.70 -8.80 9.60
C THR A 299 -12.69 -9.91 9.24
N ALA A 300 -13.75 -9.59 8.47
CA ALA A 300 -14.74 -10.57 8.01
C ALA A 300 -14.23 -11.51 6.92
N ALA A 301 -13.17 -11.16 6.22
CA ALA A 301 -12.62 -11.96 5.13
C ALA A 301 -11.84 -13.18 5.66
N ASP A 302 -11.92 -14.29 4.93
CA ASP A 302 -11.09 -15.46 5.21
C ASP A 302 -9.75 -15.36 4.48
N ILE A 303 -9.76 -14.81 3.24
CA ILE A 303 -8.56 -14.61 2.42
C ILE A 303 -8.66 -13.26 1.71
N PHE A 304 -7.60 -12.47 1.77
CA PHE A 304 -7.47 -11.27 0.97
C PHE A 304 -6.82 -11.59 -0.38
N MET A 305 -7.46 -11.15 -1.46
CA MET A 305 -7.07 -11.47 -2.83
C MET A 305 -6.46 -10.25 -3.52
N MET A 306 -5.23 -10.40 -4.04
CA MET A 306 -4.59 -9.39 -4.87
C MET A 306 -4.06 -10.02 -6.18
N PRO A 307 -4.96 -10.36 -7.13
CA PRO A 307 -4.65 -11.12 -8.32
C PRO A 307 -4.09 -10.23 -9.45
N ASN A 308 -3.10 -9.41 -9.11
CA ASN A 308 -2.54 -8.43 -10.04
C ASN A 308 -1.98 -9.11 -11.30
N ILE A 309 -2.20 -8.47 -12.43
CA ILE A 309 -1.66 -8.81 -13.74
C ILE A 309 -0.64 -7.76 -14.16
N LYS A 310 0.28 -8.13 -15.04
CA LYS A 310 1.27 -7.20 -15.56
C LYS A 310 0.63 -6.25 -16.57
N VAL A 311 0.77 -4.94 -16.34
CA VAL A 311 0.34 -3.89 -17.26
C VAL A 311 1.51 -2.95 -17.53
N GLU A 312 1.81 -2.71 -18.79
CA GLU A 312 2.93 -1.84 -19.17
C GLU A 312 2.69 -0.41 -18.65
N GLY A 313 3.68 0.13 -17.95
CA GLY A 313 3.64 1.48 -17.40
C GLY A 313 2.76 1.67 -16.15
N ASP A 314 2.11 0.62 -15.65
CA ASP A 314 1.28 0.68 -14.43
C ASP A 314 1.73 -0.41 -13.42
N MET A 315 2.71 -0.06 -12.61
CA MET A 315 3.35 -0.95 -11.64
C MET A 315 2.68 -0.85 -10.27
N GLU A 316 2.49 -1.99 -9.60
CA GLU A 316 2.20 -2.01 -8.16
C GLU A 316 3.48 -1.80 -7.36
N GLY A 317 3.65 -0.62 -6.80
CA GLY A 317 4.90 -0.28 -6.11
C GLY A 317 5.15 -1.07 -4.83
N PHE A 318 4.10 -1.36 -4.07
CA PHE A 318 4.22 -2.04 -2.77
C PHE A 318 3.03 -2.93 -2.43
N GLY A 319 1.79 -2.39 -2.45
CA GLY A 319 0.59 -3.15 -2.08
C GLY A 319 0.27 -3.05 -0.58
N ILE A 320 0.17 -1.82 -0.04
CA ILE A 320 -0.10 -1.57 1.39
C ILE A 320 -1.35 -2.30 1.90
N VAL A 321 -2.35 -2.53 1.06
CA VAL A 321 -3.58 -3.28 1.39
C VAL A 321 -3.32 -4.73 1.84
N LEU A 322 -2.16 -5.30 1.49
CA LEU A 322 -1.73 -6.61 1.97
C LEU A 322 -1.37 -6.56 3.46
N LEU A 323 -0.69 -5.49 3.89
CA LEU A 323 -0.40 -5.24 5.32
C LEU A 323 -1.69 -4.95 6.09
N GLU A 324 -2.60 -4.16 5.49
CA GLU A 324 -3.92 -3.86 6.07
C GLU A 324 -4.71 -5.14 6.34
N ALA A 325 -4.75 -6.06 5.37
CA ALA A 325 -5.42 -7.35 5.53
C ALA A 325 -4.78 -8.20 6.63
N ASN A 326 -3.46 -8.34 6.65
CA ASN A 326 -2.75 -9.12 7.65
C ASN A 326 -2.97 -8.57 9.07
N LEU A 327 -2.96 -7.24 9.24
CA LEU A 327 -3.21 -6.61 10.54
C LEU A 327 -4.61 -6.93 11.09
N HIS A 328 -5.57 -7.26 10.19
CA HIS A 328 -6.92 -7.69 10.53
C HIS A 328 -7.07 -9.23 10.57
N PHE A 329 -5.98 -9.95 10.83
CA PHE A 329 -5.94 -11.41 10.86
C PHE A 329 -6.46 -12.07 9.57
N THR A 330 -6.22 -11.45 8.42
CA THR A 330 -6.64 -11.98 7.14
C THR A 330 -5.43 -12.28 6.27
N PRO A 331 -5.10 -13.56 6.06
CA PRO A 331 -3.98 -13.98 5.24
C PRO A 331 -4.21 -13.60 3.79
N VAL A 332 -3.14 -13.37 3.07
CA VAL A 332 -3.21 -12.86 1.70
C VAL A 332 -2.84 -13.91 0.66
N LEU A 333 -3.51 -13.88 -0.49
CA LEU A 333 -3.10 -14.59 -1.69
C LEU A 333 -2.91 -13.56 -2.81
N CYS A 334 -1.70 -13.42 -3.28
CA CYS A 334 -1.36 -12.39 -4.27
C CYS A 334 -0.51 -12.94 -5.43
N SER A 335 -0.47 -12.19 -6.52
CA SER A 335 0.48 -12.46 -7.60
C SER A 335 1.94 -12.29 -7.13
N ASP A 336 2.81 -13.22 -7.51
CA ASP A 336 4.27 -13.08 -7.37
C ASP A 336 4.78 -12.06 -8.39
N LEU A 337 4.43 -10.80 -8.19
CA LEU A 337 4.63 -9.71 -9.13
C LEU A 337 5.03 -8.43 -8.41
N GLU A 338 6.03 -7.72 -8.95
CA GLU A 338 6.41 -6.37 -8.55
C GLU A 338 6.62 -6.19 -7.03
N GLY A 339 6.12 -5.09 -6.45
CA GLY A 339 6.32 -4.77 -5.03
C GLY A 339 5.64 -5.71 -4.03
N MET A 340 4.64 -6.49 -4.47
CA MET A 340 3.99 -7.48 -3.59
C MET A 340 4.96 -8.58 -3.11
N LYS A 341 6.03 -8.84 -3.87
CA LYS A 341 7.08 -9.81 -3.50
C LYS A 341 7.78 -9.48 -2.19
N ASP A 342 7.88 -8.19 -1.88
CA ASP A 342 8.58 -7.71 -0.68
C ASP A 342 7.66 -7.61 0.53
N VAL A 343 6.35 -7.61 0.32
CA VAL A 343 5.33 -7.53 1.38
C VAL A 343 4.94 -8.92 1.88
N VAL A 344 4.84 -9.90 0.96
CA VAL A 344 4.38 -11.24 1.31
C VAL A 344 5.58 -12.18 1.48
N GLU A 345 5.68 -12.75 2.67
CA GLU A 345 6.59 -13.85 2.98
C GLU A 345 5.84 -15.18 2.86
N GLN A 346 6.31 -16.02 1.92
CA GLN A 346 5.64 -17.25 1.51
C GLN A 346 5.38 -18.21 2.68
N GLY A 347 4.10 -18.50 2.94
CA GLY A 347 3.68 -19.43 3.98
C GLY A 347 3.60 -18.83 5.39
N ILE A 348 4.03 -17.56 5.59
CA ILE A 348 3.96 -16.86 6.88
C ILE A 348 2.74 -15.95 6.90
N ASN A 349 2.75 -14.88 6.13
CA ASN A 349 1.65 -13.92 6.10
C ASN A 349 0.74 -14.08 4.87
N GLY A 350 1.07 -15.00 3.97
CA GLY A 350 0.29 -15.27 2.78
C GLY A 350 0.97 -16.20 1.78
N ILE A 351 0.34 -16.32 0.62
CA ILE A 351 0.80 -17.15 -0.50
C ILE A 351 1.01 -16.27 -1.73
N LYS A 352 2.19 -16.36 -2.34
CA LYS A 352 2.48 -15.79 -3.65
C LYS A 352 2.26 -16.83 -4.73
N VAL A 353 1.51 -16.46 -5.76
CA VAL A 353 1.22 -17.33 -6.92
C VAL A 353 1.70 -16.65 -8.20
N ARG A 354 2.12 -17.46 -9.15
CA ARG A 354 2.55 -16.94 -10.46
C ARG A 354 1.44 -16.10 -11.08
N SER A 355 1.75 -14.85 -11.44
CA SER A 355 0.80 -13.94 -12.08
C SER A 355 0.22 -14.57 -13.35
N GLU A 356 -1.08 -14.38 -13.58
CA GLU A 356 -1.83 -14.88 -14.72
C GLU A 356 -1.74 -16.41 -14.95
N HIS A 357 -1.41 -17.18 -13.90
CA HIS A 357 -1.36 -18.64 -13.95
C HIS A 357 -2.57 -19.23 -13.24
N GLN A 358 -3.61 -19.50 -14.00
CA GLN A 358 -4.93 -19.95 -13.53
C GLN A 358 -4.85 -21.18 -12.60
N GLU A 359 -4.14 -22.23 -13.02
CA GLU A 359 -4.04 -23.50 -12.29
C GLU A 359 -3.36 -23.31 -10.93
N HIS A 360 -2.33 -22.45 -10.85
CA HIS A 360 -1.64 -22.17 -9.61
C HIS A 360 -2.56 -21.43 -8.62
N TYR A 361 -3.34 -20.45 -9.12
CA TYR A 361 -4.34 -19.75 -8.29
C TYR A 361 -5.41 -20.70 -7.76
N VAL A 362 -5.98 -21.55 -8.62
CA VAL A 362 -7.01 -22.52 -8.22
C VAL A 362 -6.46 -23.48 -7.18
N MET A 363 -5.28 -24.05 -7.42
CA MET A 363 -4.64 -25.01 -6.52
C MET A 363 -4.42 -24.43 -5.12
N GLU A 364 -3.82 -23.24 -5.03
CA GLU A 364 -3.52 -22.62 -3.73
C GLU A 364 -4.79 -22.15 -3.00
N LEU A 365 -5.80 -21.64 -3.72
CA LEU A 365 -7.09 -21.30 -3.12
C LEU A 365 -7.82 -22.53 -2.58
N GLU A 366 -7.91 -23.61 -3.35
CA GLU A 366 -8.52 -24.86 -2.91
C GLU A 366 -7.84 -25.42 -1.66
N LYS A 367 -6.51 -25.36 -1.62
CA LYS A 367 -5.71 -25.77 -0.48
C LYS A 367 -5.98 -24.89 0.75
N LEU A 368 -5.99 -23.58 0.60
CA LEU A 368 -6.26 -22.66 1.72
C LEU A 368 -7.68 -22.81 2.25
N LEU A 369 -8.68 -22.94 1.37
CA LEU A 369 -10.08 -23.07 1.76
C LEU A 369 -10.41 -24.40 2.42
N SER A 370 -9.60 -25.44 2.19
CA SER A 370 -9.76 -26.77 2.80
C SER A 370 -8.93 -26.99 4.08
N ASN A 371 -8.09 -26.01 4.48
CA ASN A 371 -7.07 -26.26 5.49
C ASN A 371 -7.34 -25.48 6.79
N GLU A 372 -7.22 -26.17 7.92
CA GLU A 372 -7.26 -25.57 9.26
C GLU A 372 -6.08 -24.64 9.55
N THR A 373 -5.00 -24.71 8.76
CA THR A 373 -3.82 -23.84 8.90
C THR A 373 -4.08 -22.36 8.53
N LEU A 374 -5.25 -22.04 7.96
CA LEU A 374 -5.62 -20.68 7.58
C LEU A 374 -5.62 -19.72 8.79
N LEU A 375 -6.12 -20.17 9.94
CA LEU A 375 -6.12 -19.38 11.18
C LEU A 375 -4.72 -19.16 11.75
N HIS A 376 -3.86 -20.18 11.65
CA HIS A 376 -2.45 -20.02 12.01
C HIS A 376 -1.77 -18.97 11.12
N MET A 377 -1.97 -19.02 9.79
CA MET A 377 -1.44 -17.99 8.88
C MET A 377 -2.04 -16.61 9.16
N SER A 378 -3.29 -16.54 9.64
CA SER A 378 -3.92 -15.29 10.08
C SER A 378 -3.14 -14.65 11.26
N LEU A 379 -2.81 -15.44 12.27
CA LEU A 379 -2.03 -15.01 13.43
C LEU A 379 -0.62 -14.60 13.01
N MET A 380 0.10 -15.48 12.29
CA MET A 380 1.45 -15.21 11.84
C MET A 380 1.55 -13.99 10.93
N GLY A 381 0.53 -13.75 10.10
CA GLY A 381 0.44 -12.57 9.25
C GLY A 381 0.34 -11.27 10.05
N CYS A 382 -0.48 -11.27 11.10
CA CYS A 382 -0.59 -10.12 12.00
C CYS A 382 0.71 -9.85 12.75
N ILE A 383 1.34 -10.90 13.32
CA ILE A 383 2.65 -10.81 13.99
C ILE A 383 3.70 -10.24 13.03
N HIS A 384 3.77 -10.76 11.81
CA HIS A 384 4.74 -10.30 10.81
C HIS A 384 4.61 -8.81 10.50
N VAL A 385 3.38 -8.30 10.36
CA VAL A 385 3.14 -6.86 10.14
C VAL A 385 3.48 -6.06 11.39
N TRP A 386 3.05 -6.53 12.55
CA TRP A 386 3.30 -5.86 13.84
C TRP A 386 4.79 -5.72 14.15
N GLU A 387 5.58 -6.73 13.82
CA GLU A 387 7.02 -6.72 14.07
C GLU A 387 7.83 -5.94 13.05
N ASN A 388 7.42 -5.91 11.78
CA ASN A 388 8.30 -5.48 10.70
C ASN A 388 7.87 -4.19 9.98
N PHE A 389 6.57 -3.82 10.03
CA PHE A 389 6.04 -2.75 9.18
C PHE A 389 5.45 -1.56 9.95
N GLN A 390 5.61 -1.47 11.26
CA GLN A 390 5.20 -0.26 11.98
C GLN A 390 6.04 0.94 11.54
N TRP A 391 5.39 2.10 11.37
CA TRP A 391 6.09 3.32 10.98
C TRP A 391 7.23 3.69 11.91
N ASP A 392 7.12 3.37 13.19
CA ASP A 392 8.20 3.64 14.15
C ASP A 392 9.51 2.94 13.78
N LYS A 393 9.43 1.67 13.32
CA LYS A 393 10.57 0.87 12.85
C LYS A 393 11.01 1.25 11.44
N VAL A 394 10.05 1.50 10.55
CA VAL A 394 10.34 1.88 9.16
C VAL A 394 11.00 3.25 9.10
N ALA A 395 10.56 4.21 9.90
CA ALA A 395 11.17 5.54 9.98
C ALA A 395 12.65 5.50 10.37
N GLU A 396 13.07 4.55 11.20
CA GLU A 396 14.50 4.36 11.51
C GLU A 396 15.34 4.03 10.27
N GLN A 397 14.80 3.20 9.37
CA GLN A 397 15.49 2.88 8.11
C GLN A 397 15.62 4.13 7.22
N TYR A 398 14.56 4.95 7.15
CA TYR A 398 14.61 6.24 6.45
C TYR A 398 15.68 7.16 7.04
N ILE A 399 15.72 7.26 8.36
CA ILE A 399 16.70 8.10 9.09
C ILE A 399 18.13 7.62 8.83
N GLN A 400 18.38 6.32 8.95
CA GLN A 400 19.71 5.75 8.67
C GLN A 400 20.17 6.04 7.23
N TYR A 401 19.26 5.91 6.26
CA TYR A 401 19.56 6.21 4.87
C TYR A 401 19.83 7.70 4.65
N ILE A 402 19.05 8.58 5.28
CA ILE A 402 19.22 10.04 5.21
C ILE A 402 20.58 10.44 5.80
N TYR A 403 20.98 9.90 6.95
CA TYR A 403 22.32 10.14 7.51
C TYR A 403 23.43 9.67 6.56
N LYS A 404 23.30 8.48 5.97
CA LYS A 404 24.26 7.96 5.00
C LYS A 404 24.45 8.89 3.80
N VAL A 405 23.37 9.48 3.29
CA VAL A 405 23.41 10.35 2.10
C VAL A 405 23.89 11.75 2.46
N SER A 406 23.53 12.28 3.64
CA SER A 406 23.95 13.60 4.09
C SER A 406 25.42 13.66 4.53
N GLY A 407 26.02 12.52 4.88
CA GLY A 407 27.37 12.46 5.43
C GLY A 407 27.45 13.01 6.87
N ALA A 408 26.32 13.13 7.57
CA ALA A 408 26.18 13.72 8.90
C ALA A 408 26.52 12.71 10.03
#